data_24fdd9fc233ef6998c8011c84d8a79a2
#
_entry.id   24fdd9fc233ef6998c8011c84d8a79a2
#
_cell.length_a   1.000
_cell.length_b   1.000
_cell.length_c   1.000
_cell.angle_alpha   90.00
_cell.angle_beta   90.00
_cell.angle_gamma   90.00
#
_symmetry.space_group_name_H-M   'P 1'
#
loop_
_entity.id
_entity.type
_entity.pdbx_description
1 polymer ?
#
loop_
_entity_poly.entity_id
_entity_poly.type
_entity_poly.pdbx_seq_one_letter_code
_entity_poly.pdbx_strand_id
1 'polypeptide(L)'
;IATDCDAFFYRIEKEQKLFVKTKYYEEGRKLLEKEHMLMLLGDPGVGKTMLTKMLALAFAAEGYRIRYTTNGELADLKRALSADRERKELIVLDDCLGQHYFKMQETKENELLALVKYIMRNPAKLLIMNSRVTIFHEAKERSCDFRYFMEDENIKIRKIEMNGLD
;
A
#
# COMPACT_ATOMS: atom_id res chain seq x y z
N ILE A 1 9.42 -17.22 8.02
CA ILE A 1 9.26 -15.86 7.48
C ILE A 1 10.15 -15.65 6.27
N ALA A 2 11.42 -16.01 6.33
CA ALA A 2 12.30 -15.95 5.15
C ALA A 2 11.79 -16.87 4.05
N THR A 3 11.30 -18.04 4.43
CA THR A 3 10.72 -19.00 3.49
C THR A 3 9.49 -18.43 2.79
N ASP A 4 8.65 -17.71 3.52
CA ASP A 4 7.46 -17.09 2.94
C ASP A 4 7.84 -15.98 1.96
N CYS A 5 8.87 -15.20 2.26
CA CYS A 5 9.36 -14.17 1.37
C CYS A 5 9.95 -14.77 0.09
N ASP A 6 10.71 -15.85 0.20
CA ASP A 6 11.29 -16.53 -0.96
C ASP A 6 10.20 -17.12 -1.86
N ALA A 7 9.17 -17.73 -1.27
CA ALA A 7 8.04 -18.25 -2.02
C ALA A 7 7.27 -17.13 -2.73
N PHE A 8 7.10 -15.99 -2.06
CA PHE A 8 6.47 -14.82 -2.63
C PHE A 8 7.21 -14.32 -3.87
N PHE A 9 8.53 -14.15 -3.78
CA PHE A 9 9.32 -13.67 -4.90
C PHE A 9 9.43 -14.66 -6.03
N TYR A 10 9.54 -15.95 -5.73
CA TYR A 10 9.54 -16.98 -6.75
C TYR A 10 8.25 -16.96 -7.56
N ARG A 11 7.13 -16.82 -6.87
CA ARG A 11 5.82 -16.76 -7.53
C ARG A 11 5.72 -15.53 -8.42
N ILE A 12 6.23 -14.38 -7.98
CA ILE A 12 6.25 -13.16 -8.77
C ILE A 12 7.07 -13.36 -10.06
N GLU A 13 8.26 -13.90 -9.95
CA GLU A 13 9.13 -14.15 -11.10
C GLU A 13 8.44 -15.03 -12.13
N LYS A 14 7.73 -16.06 -11.68
CA LYS A 14 7.02 -16.98 -12.55
C LYS A 14 5.85 -16.29 -13.25
N GLU A 15 5.09 -15.49 -12.52
CA GLU A 15 3.94 -14.76 -13.04
C GLU A 15 4.34 -13.57 -13.91
N GLN A 16 5.50 -12.99 -13.68
CA GLN A 16 6.01 -11.84 -14.41
C GLN A 16 6.07 -12.07 -15.90
N LYS A 17 6.30 -13.31 -16.33
CA LYS A 17 6.32 -13.67 -17.74
C LYS A 17 4.96 -13.48 -18.41
N LEU A 18 3.90 -13.55 -17.64
CA LEU A 18 2.52 -13.42 -18.12
C LEU A 18 1.98 -12.00 -17.92
N PHE A 19 2.64 -11.23 -17.07
CA PHE A 19 2.20 -9.86 -16.75
C PHE A 19 2.90 -8.88 -17.67
N VAL A 20 2.12 -8.25 -18.55
CA VAL A 20 2.64 -7.20 -19.41
C VAL A 20 2.72 -5.91 -18.59
N LYS A 21 3.88 -5.25 -18.62
CA LYS A 21 4.04 -3.97 -17.93
C LYS A 21 3.00 -3.00 -18.42
N THR A 22 2.14 -2.57 -17.52
CA THR A 22 1.08 -1.64 -17.84
C THR A 22 1.48 -0.22 -17.45
N LYS A 23 0.70 0.74 -17.92
CA LYS A 23 0.85 2.12 -17.50
C LYS A 23 0.76 2.26 -15.98
N TYR A 24 0.02 1.38 -15.31
CA TYR A 24 -0.14 1.42 -13.85
C TYR A 24 1.17 1.11 -13.14
N TYR A 25 1.96 0.17 -13.64
CA TYR A 25 3.25 -0.16 -13.04
C TYR A 25 4.20 1.04 -13.11
N GLU A 26 4.36 1.61 -14.28
CA GLU A 26 5.24 2.75 -14.48
C GLU A 26 4.80 3.97 -13.66
N GLU A 27 3.50 4.24 -13.69
CA GLU A 27 2.92 5.34 -12.92
C GLU A 27 3.10 5.13 -11.42
N GLY A 28 2.81 3.92 -10.93
CA GLY A 28 2.95 3.58 -9.51
C GLY A 28 4.38 3.70 -9.03
N ARG A 29 5.33 3.23 -9.83
CA ARG A 29 6.74 3.34 -9.51
C ARG A 29 7.20 4.79 -9.38
N LYS A 30 6.81 5.63 -10.34
CA LYS A 30 7.14 7.05 -10.32
C LYS A 30 6.54 7.76 -9.12
N LEU A 31 5.28 7.44 -8.81
CA LEU A 31 4.60 8.06 -7.67
C LEU A 31 5.25 7.66 -6.34
N LEU A 32 5.65 6.41 -6.19
CA LEU A 32 6.35 5.97 -4.99
C LEU A 32 7.71 6.64 -4.83
N GLU A 33 8.46 6.77 -5.91
CA GLU A 33 9.76 7.44 -5.87
C GLU A 33 9.63 8.92 -5.51
N LYS A 34 8.59 9.57 -6.00
CA LYS A 34 8.39 11.00 -5.80
C LYS A 34 7.64 11.34 -4.51
N GLU A 35 6.53 10.65 -4.26
CA GLU A 35 5.63 11.01 -3.17
C GLU A 35 5.69 10.05 -1.98
N HIS A 36 6.32 8.90 -2.12
CA HIS A 36 6.55 7.88 -1.08
C HIS A 36 5.30 7.12 -0.66
N MET A 37 4.12 7.50 -1.11
CA MET A 37 2.88 6.83 -0.73
C MET A 37 1.98 6.65 -1.95
N LEU A 38 1.33 5.49 -2.02
CA LEU A 38 0.47 5.13 -3.14
C LEU A 38 -0.74 4.35 -2.64
N MET A 39 -1.92 4.74 -3.08
CA MET A 39 -3.16 4.00 -2.85
C MET A 39 -3.64 3.41 -4.17
N LEU A 40 -3.70 2.09 -4.23
CA LEU A 40 -4.24 1.38 -5.39
C LEU A 40 -5.70 1.04 -5.13
N LEU A 41 -6.56 1.51 -6.00
CA LEU A 41 -8.00 1.27 -5.91
C LEU A 41 -8.45 0.41 -7.09
N GLY A 42 -9.23 -0.59 -6.83
CA GLY A 42 -9.76 -1.44 -7.88
C GLY A 42 -10.62 -2.54 -7.32
N ASP A 43 -11.47 -3.10 -8.18
CA ASP A 43 -12.32 -4.22 -7.81
C ASP A 43 -11.49 -5.52 -7.71
N PRO A 44 -11.99 -6.54 -7.02
CA PRO A 44 -11.33 -7.83 -7.00
C PRO A 44 -11.09 -8.35 -8.43
N GLY A 45 -9.89 -8.85 -8.68
CA GLY A 45 -9.57 -9.42 -9.99
C GLY A 45 -9.04 -8.45 -11.03
N VAL A 46 -8.91 -7.14 -10.71
CA VAL A 46 -8.35 -6.18 -11.67
C VAL A 46 -6.82 -6.13 -11.69
N GLY A 47 -6.16 -6.98 -10.90
CA GLY A 47 -4.70 -7.03 -10.89
C GLY A 47 -4.03 -6.18 -9.83
N LYS A 48 -4.76 -5.66 -8.83
CA LYS A 48 -4.17 -4.91 -7.71
C LYS A 48 -3.07 -5.68 -7.01
N THR A 49 -3.34 -6.94 -6.70
CA THR A 49 -2.39 -7.81 -6.00
C THR A 49 -1.14 -8.02 -6.83
N MET A 50 -1.30 -8.28 -8.12
CA MET A 50 -0.17 -8.47 -9.02
C MET A 50 0.66 -7.19 -9.15
N LEU A 51 0.01 -6.06 -9.30
CA LEU A 51 0.71 -4.78 -9.40
C LEU A 51 1.49 -4.49 -8.11
N THR A 52 0.85 -4.72 -6.95
CA THR A 52 1.51 -4.54 -5.66
C THR A 52 2.77 -5.42 -5.55
N LYS A 53 2.66 -6.69 -5.96
CA LYS A 53 3.80 -7.61 -5.94
C LYS A 53 4.92 -7.14 -6.88
N MET A 54 4.57 -6.69 -8.06
CA MET A 54 5.55 -6.19 -9.04
C MET A 54 6.29 -4.97 -8.52
N LEU A 55 5.58 -4.05 -7.91
CA LEU A 55 6.20 -2.87 -7.29
C LEU A 55 7.09 -3.27 -6.12
N ALA A 56 6.63 -4.18 -5.27
CA ALA A 56 7.43 -4.66 -4.14
C ALA A 56 8.72 -5.31 -4.61
N LEU A 57 8.64 -6.12 -5.66
CA LEU A 57 9.83 -6.76 -6.23
C LEU A 57 10.82 -5.73 -6.75
N ALA A 58 10.34 -4.70 -7.45
CA ALA A 58 11.19 -3.66 -8.00
C ALA A 58 11.95 -2.92 -6.89
N PHE A 59 11.27 -2.56 -5.81
CA PHE A 59 11.93 -1.86 -4.70
C PHE A 59 12.80 -2.77 -3.85
N ALA A 60 12.45 -4.05 -3.72
CA ALA A 60 13.33 -5.02 -3.07
C ALA A 60 14.66 -5.13 -3.79
N ALA A 61 14.65 -5.09 -5.13
CA ALA A 61 15.86 -5.10 -5.93
C ALA A 61 16.72 -3.85 -5.71
N GLU A 62 16.11 -2.76 -5.27
CA GLU A 62 16.81 -1.51 -4.95
C GLU A 62 17.26 -1.43 -3.47
N GLY A 63 17.10 -2.51 -2.72
CA GLY A 63 17.56 -2.59 -1.34
C GLY A 63 16.51 -2.29 -0.28
N TYR A 64 15.26 -2.13 -0.65
CA TYR A 64 14.18 -1.92 0.31
C TYR A 64 13.77 -3.25 0.93
N ARG A 65 13.61 -3.26 2.23
CA ARG A 65 13.02 -4.39 2.93
C ARG A 65 11.51 -4.29 2.84
N ILE A 66 10.86 -5.37 2.42
CA ILE A 66 9.42 -5.38 2.23
C ILE A 66 8.75 -5.87 3.52
N ARG A 67 7.80 -5.08 4.01
CA ARG A 67 6.97 -5.45 5.15
C ARG A 67 5.53 -5.49 4.69
N TYR A 68 4.95 -6.68 4.72
CA TYR A 68 3.61 -6.92 4.21
C TYR A 68 2.67 -7.23 5.36
N THR A 69 1.49 -6.63 5.35
CA THR A 69 0.43 -6.96 6.30
C THR A 69 -0.95 -6.85 5.66
N THR A 70 -1.88 -7.62 6.18
CA THR A 70 -3.29 -7.54 5.83
C THR A 70 -4.10 -7.18 7.06
N ASN A 71 -5.14 -6.38 6.88
CA ASN A 71 -6.16 -6.14 7.90
C ASN A 71 -5.69 -5.78 9.32
N GLY A 72 -4.71 -4.89 9.46
CA GLY A 72 -4.69 -4.14 10.70
C GLY A 72 -3.77 -4.58 11.83
N GLU A 73 -2.69 -5.27 11.54
CA GLU A 73 -1.62 -5.45 12.52
C GLU A 73 -0.71 -4.22 12.56
N LEU A 74 -1.33 -3.02 12.51
CA LEU A 74 -0.61 -1.76 12.34
C LEU A 74 0.21 -1.37 13.57
N ALA A 75 -0.26 -1.72 14.78
CA ALA A 75 0.46 -1.39 15.99
C ALA A 75 1.83 -2.07 16.06
N ASP A 76 1.87 -3.37 15.72
CA ASP A 76 3.12 -4.12 15.70
C ASP A 76 4.05 -3.63 14.60
N LEU A 77 3.48 -3.33 13.44
CA LEU A 77 4.23 -2.78 12.32
C LEU A 77 4.87 -1.45 12.68
N LYS A 78 4.10 -0.56 13.31
CA LYS A 78 4.59 0.76 13.71
C LYS A 78 5.74 0.66 14.70
N ARG A 79 5.67 -0.26 15.66
CA ARG A 79 6.76 -0.48 16.60
C ARG A 79 8.02 -0.96 15.90
N ALA A 80 7.88 -1.87 14.96
CA ALA A 80 9.02 -2.37 14.20
C ALA A 80 9.68 -1.28 13.37
N LEU A 81 8.88 -0.40 12.76
CA LEU A 81 9.37 0.69 11.92
C LEU A 81 10.08 1.77 12.72
N SER A 82 9.64 2.04 13.94
CA SER A 82 10.24 3.09 14.77
C SER A 82 11.62 2.73 15.29
N ALA A 83 12.03 1.46 15.19
CA ALA A 83 13.33 1.01 15.69
C ALA A 83 14.50 1.51 14.83
N ASP A 84 14.30 1.69 13.52
CA ASP A 84 15.35 2.18 12.63
C ASP A 84 14.73 3.05 11.52
N ARG A 85 14.79 4.35 11.70
CA ARG A 85 14.17 5.32 10.79
C ARG A 85 14.91 5.47 9.48
N GLU A 86 16.19 5.16 9.43
CA GLU A 86 17.00 5.33 8.23
C GLU A 86 17.02 4.11 7.33
N ARG A 87 16.50 2.99 7.81
CA ARG A 87 16.43 1.76 7.04
C ARG A 87 15.42 1.89 5.90
N LYS A 88 15.84 1.52 4.71
CA LYS A 88 14.93 1.51 3.56
C LYS A 88 13.91 0.40 3.72
N GLU A 89 12.65 0.77 3.85
CA GLU A 89 11.56 -0.18 4.01
C GLU A 89 10.37 0.23 3.16
N LEU A 90 9.77 -0.76 2.51
CA LEU A 90 8.50 -0.59 1.80
C LEU A 90 7.43 -1.35 2.57
N ILE A 91 6.44 -0.64 3.03
CA ILE A 91 5.30 -1.20 3.75
C ILE A 91 4.16 -1.41 2.77
N VAL A 92 3.59 -2.60 2.78
CA VAL A 92 2.45 -2.96 1.93
C VAL A 92 1.27 -3.32 2.83
N LEU A 93 0.20 -2.53 2.72
CA LEU A 93 -1.05 -2.77 3.43
C LEU A 93 -2.09 -3.29 2.44
N ASP A 94 -2.31 -4.59 2.46
CA ASP A 94 -3.31 -5.23 1.60
C ASP A 94 -4.69 -5.11 2.24
N ASP A 95 -5.69 -4.71 1.46
CA ASP A 95 -7.05 -4.44 1.96
C ASP A 95 -7.03 -3.57 3.22
N CYS A 96 -6.37 -2.41 3.13
CA CYS A 96 -6.09 -1.56 4.29
C CYS A 96 -7.34 -1.08 5.03
N LEU A 97 -8.49 -1.04 4.35
CA LEU A 97 -9.78 -0.66 4.93
C LEU A 97 -10.65 -1.86 5.27
N GLY A 98 -10.14 -3.09 5.04
CA GLY A 98 -10.89 -4.30 5.27
C GLY A 98 -11.93 -4.58 4.19
N GLN A 99 -12.69 -5.64 4.39
CA GLN A 99 -13.75 -6.04 3.45
C GLN A 99 -15.05 -5.26 3.68
N HIS A 100 -15.23 -4.75 4.91
CA HIS A 100 -16.42 -4.01 5.28
C HIS A 100 -16.00 -2.81 6.14
N TYR A 101 -16.13 -1.63 5.58
CA TYR A 101 -15.67 -0.41 6.26
C TYR A 101 -16.37 -0.20 7.61
N PHE A 102 -17.68 -0.45 7.68
CA PHE A 102 -18.44 -0.22 8.91
C PHE A 102 -17.99 -1.08 10.09
N LYS A 103 -17.17 -2.10 9.82
CA LYS A 103 -16.52 -2.89 10.88
C LYS A 103 -15.17 -2.32 11.29
N MET A 104 -14.70 -1.30 10.59
CA MET A 104 -13.46 -0.64 10.91
C MET A 104 -13.66 0.20 12.17
N GLN A 105 -12.88 -0.09 13.19
CA GLN A 105 -12.93 0.66 14.42
C GLN A 105 -12.17 1.97 14.28
N GLU A 106 -12.63 3.01 15.00
CA GLU A 106 -11.95 4.29 15.04
C GLU A 106 -10.47 4.17 15.38
N THR A 107 -10.12 3.25 16.27
CA THR A 107 -8.73 2.97 16.63
C THR A 107 -7.89 2.58 15.42
N LYS A 108 -8.43 1.71 14.54
CA LYS A 108 -7.71 1.29 13.34
C LYS A 108 -7.54 2.43 12.35
N GLU A 109 -8.57 3.27 12.20
CA GLU A 109 -8.48 4.46 11.36
C GLU A 109 -7.38 5.38 11.86
N ASN A 110 -7.34 5.65 13.17
CA ASN A 110 -6.32 6.48 13.78
C ASN A 110 -4.92 5.89 13.62
N GLU A 111 -4.78 4.57 13.73
CA GLU A 111 -3.51 3.89 13.51
C GLU A 111 -3.04 4.05 12.06
N LEU A 112 -3.95 3.95 11.09
CA LEU A 112 -3.63 4.15 9.69
C LEU A 112 -3.16 5.58 9.43
N LEU A 113 -3.88 6.56 9.96
CA LEU A 113 -3.51 7.97 9.82
C LEU A 113 -2.15 8.25 10.45
N ALA A 114 -1.89 7.65 11.62
CA ALA A 114 -0.59 7.80 12.29
C ALA A 114 0.55 7.20 11.47
N LEU A 115 0.31 6.05 10.83
CA LEU A 115 1.30 5.43 9.96
C LEU A 115 1.62 6.32 8.76
N VAL A 116 0.61 6.88 8.12
CA VAL A 116 0.81 7.79 6.99
C VAL A 116 1.66 9.00 7.40
N LYS A 117 1.37 9.58 8.54
CA LYS A 117 2.17 10.71 9.05
C LYS A 117 3.61 10.30 9.33
N TYR A 118 3.82 9.10 9.85
CA TYR A 118 5.16 8.57 10.07
C TYR A 118 5.93 8.44 8.75
N ILE A 119 5.29 7.88 7.71
CA ILE A 119 5.90 7.74 6.40
C ILE A 119 6.29 9.11 5.81
N MET A 120 5.42 10.10 5.96
CA MET A 120 5.69 11.46 5.48
C MET A 120 6.93 12.08 6.10
N ARG A 121 7.23 11.71 7.35
CA ARG A 121 8.36 12.26 8.10
C ARG A 121 9.66 11.48 7.94
N ASN A 122 9.61 10.31 7.30
CA ASN A 122 10.76 9.41 7.19
C ASN A 122 11.00 9.03 5.74
N PRO A 123 11.89 9.76 5.05
CA PRO A 123 12.11 9.56 3.60
C PRO A 123 12.57 8.17 3.19
N ALA A 124 13.16 7.40 4.12
CA ALA A 124 13.58 6.03 3.84
C ALA A 124 12.41 5.04 3.77
N LYS A 125 11.20 5.48 4.12
CA LYS A 125 10.03 4.62 4.18
C LYS A 125 9.10 4.91 3.01
N LEU A 126 8.58 3.85 2.40
CA LEU A 126 7.58 3.93 1.34
C LEU A 126 6.35 3.14 1.76
N LEU A 127 5.18 3.52 1.25
CA LEU A 127 3.92 2.88 1.61
C LEU A 127 3.08 2.62 0.37
N ILE A 128 2.66 1.37 0.21
CA ILE A 128 1.63 0.99 -0.76
C ILE A 128 0.43 0.50 0.03
N MET A 129 -0.72 1.10 -0.24
CA MET A 129 -2.00 0.67 0.30
C MET A 129 -2.88 0.23 -0.86
N ASN A 130 -3.70 -0.78 -0.64
CA ASN A 130 -4.72 -1.09 -1.63
C ASN A 130 -6.07 -1.32 -0.97
N SER A 131 -7.11 -1.04 -1.71
CA SER A 131 -8.49 -1.18 -1.27
C SER A 131 -9.41 -1.39 -2.46
N ARG A 132 -10.58 -1.95 -2.20
CA ARG A 132 -11.66 -1.98 -3.18
C ARG A 132 -12.22 -0.57 -3.34
N VAL A 133 -12.60 -0.21 -4.57
CA VAL A 133 -13.16 1.11 -4.86
C VAL A 133 -14.39 1.39 -4.00
N THR A 134 -15.30 0.43 -3.89
CA THR A 134 -16.54 0.59 -3.14
C THR A 134 -16.29 0.84 -1.66
N ILE A 135 -15.34 0.10 -1.07
CA ILE A 135 -14.98 0.26 0.35
C ILE A 135 -14.34 1.62 0.59
N PHE A 136 -13.48 2.05 -0.32
CA PHE A 136 -12.82 3.36 -0.21
C PHE A 136 -13.84 4.50 -0.27
N HIS A 137 -14.78 4.44 -1.20
CA HIS A 137 -15.83 5.46 -1.31
C HIS A 137 -16.75 5.46 -0.10
N GLU A 138 -17.10 4.27 0.42
CA GLU A 138 -17.90 4.15 1.63
C GLU A 138 -17.18 4.77 2.83
N ALA A 139 -15.88 4.55 2.95
CA ALA A 139 -15.09 5.15 4.02
C ALA A 139 -15.12 6.68 3.96
N LYS A 140 -14.99 7.24 2.76
CA LYS A 140 -15.05 8.70 2.57
C LYS A 140 -16.41 9.27 2.90
N GLU A 141 -17.48 8.54 2.61
CA GLU A 141 -18.84 8.99 2.91
C GLU A 141 -19.14 8.92 4.40
N ARG A 142 -18.65 7.90 5.09
CA ARG A 142 -18.98 7.65 6.49
C ARG A 142 -18.07 8.36 7.47
N SER A 143 -16.87 8.71 7.08
CA SER A 143 -15.90 9.40 7.95
C SER A 143 -15.43 10.69 7.31
N CYS A 144 -15.84 11.80 7.90
CA CYS A 144 -15.39 13.12 7.46
C CYS A 144 -13.89 13.27 7.65
N ASP A 145 -13.35 12.72 8.73
CA ASP A 145 -11.92 12.78 9.00
C ASP A 145 -11.11 12.02 7.94
N PHE A 146 -11.58 10.82 7.59
CA PHE A 146 -10.92 10.03 6.55
C PHE A 146 -10.98 10.75 5.20
N ARG A 147 -12.14 11.29 4.84
CA ARG A 147 -12.30 12.02 3.59
C ARG A 147 -11.38 13.23 3.53
N TYR A 148 -11.39 14.04 4.58
CA TYR A 148 -10.52 15.21 4.67
C TYR A 148 -9.06 14.81 4.52
N PHE A 149 -8.66 13.77 5.22
CA PHE A 149 -7.28 13.29 5.21
C PHE A 149 -6.86 12.83 3.80
N MET A 150 -7.73 12.10 3.10
CA MET A 150 -7.42 11.59 1.77
C MET A 150 -7.45 12.64 0.67
N GLU A 151 -8.15 13.75 0.91
CA GLU A 151 -8.27 14.84 -0.04
C GLU A 151 -7.37 16.03 0.27
N ASP A 152 -6.67 16.02 1.40
CA ASP A 152 -5.76 17.09 1.79
C ASP A 152 -4.53 17.10 0.88
N GLU A 153 -4.31 18.22 0.20
CA GLU A 153 -3.18 18.38 -0.72
C GLU A 153 -1.82 18.33 -0.03
N ASN A 154 -1.78 18.62 1.26
CA ASN A 154 -0.54 18.56 2.04
C ASN A 154 -0.16 17.12 2.40
N ILE A 155 -1.11 16.20 2.30
CA ILE A 155 -0.88 14.78 2.51
C ILE A 155 -0.76 14.12 1.13
N LYS A 156 0.44 13.74 0.79
CA LYS A 156 0.77 13.33 -0.58
C LYS A 156 0.50 11.84 -0.84
N ILE A 157 -0.72 11.42 -0.58
CA ILE A 157 -1.15 10.08 -0.97
C ILE A 157 -1.71 10.16 -2.38
N ARG A 158 -1.02 9.54 -3.32
CA ARG A 158 -1.48 9.50 -4.70
C ARG A 158 -2.32 8.24 -4.91
N LYS A 159 -3.39 8.39 -5.67
CA LYS A 159 -4.34 7.31 -5.93
C LYS A 159 -4.26 6.88 -7.38
N ILE A 160 -4.20 5.58 -7.60
CA ILE A 160 -4.37 4.99 -8.92
C ILE A 160 -5.62 4.13 -8.86
N GLU A 161 -6.63 4.49 -9.65
CA GLU A 161 -7.84 3.70 -9.78
C GLU A 161 -7.69 2.78 -10.98
N MET A 162 -7.67 1.48 -10.70
CA MET A 162 -7.44 0.48 -11.72
C MET A 162 -8.76 0.00 -12.30
N ASN A 163 -8.91 0.18 -13.60
CA ASN A 163 -9.97 -0.43 -14.37
C ASN A 163 -9.39 -1.72 -14.95
N GLY A 164 -10.13 -2.76 -15.09
CA GLY A 164 -9.62 -4.07 -15.49
C GLY A 164 -8.40 -4.02 -16.42
N LEU A 165 -7.48 -4.96 -16.23
CA LEU A 165 -6.29 -5.08 -17.07
C LEU A 165 -6.68 -5.80 -18.37
N ASP A 166 -6.84 -5.05 -19.41
CA ASP A 166 -7.09 -5.59 -20.73
C ASP A 166 -5.80 -5.99 -21.44
#